data_26c57189c828b845079195ab43e493db
#
_entry.id   26c57189c828b845079195ab43e493db
#
_cell.length_a   1.000
_cell.length_b   1.000
_cell.length_c   1.000
_cell.angle_alpha   90.00
_cell.angle_beta   90.00
_cell.angle_gamma   90.00
#
_symmetry.space_group_name_H-M   'P 1'
#
loop_
_entity.id
_entity.type
_entity.pdbx_description
1 polymer ?
#
loop_
_entity_poly.entity_id
_entity_poly.type
_entity_poly.pdbx_seq_one_letter_code
_entity_poly.pdbx_strand_id
1 'polypeptide(L)'
;MDMDEKLIWRSREGQRAYDSTNSGLPIAYRRILRLVERPIPVADITSQLADHSPKQINDWLDELETLCFIHASRLNEADLRHAA
;
A
#
# COMPACT_ATOMS: atom_id res chain seq x y z
N MET A 1 -11.52 -18.23 1.45
CA MET A 1 -10.34 -18.18 2.10
C MET A 1 -9.26 -17.51 1.39
N ASP A 2 -8.76 -16.50 1.96
CA ASP A 2 -7.88 -15.69 1.31
C ASP A 2 -6.53 -15.91 1.77
N MET A 3 -5.84 -16.71 1.12
CA MET A 3 -4.51 -17.06 1.47
C MET A 3 -3.51 -16.02 1.05
N ASP A 4 -3.95 -15.12 0.22
CA ASP A 4 -3.03 -14.15 -0.35
C ASP A 4 -3.26 -12.76 0.16
N GLU A 5 -3.71 -12.65 1.38
CA GLU A 5 -3.95 -11.34 1.91
C GLU A 5 -2.63 -10.62 2.00
N LYS A 6 -2.60 -9.44 1.42
CA LYS A 6 -1.41 -8.65 1.29
C LYS A 6 -1.52 -7.49 2.24
N LEU A 7 -0.47 -7.27 3.01
CA LEU A 7 -0.41 -6.13 3.91
C LEU A 7 0.47 -5.07 3.28
N ILE A 8 0.04 -3.83 3.39
CA ILE A 8 0.76 -2.69 2.82
C ILE A 8 1.09 -1.74 3.95
N TRP A 9 2.32 -1.21 3.94
CA TRP A 9 2.69 -0.19 4.91
C TRP A 9 3.67 0.79 4.28
N ARG A 10 3.74 1.98 4.85
CA ARG A 10 4.51 3.08 4.31
C ARG A 10 6.00 2.86 4.60
N SER A 11 6.82 3.10 3.58
CA SER A 11 8.26 3.02 3.74
C SER A 11 8.79 4.35 4.28
N ARG A 12 10.08 4.39 4.53
CA ARG A 12 10.72 5.64 4.94
C ARG A 12 10.61 6.68 3.84
N GLU A 13 10.81 6.25 2.59
CA GLU A 13 10.67 7.17 1.45
C GLU A 13 9.24 7.66 1.32
N GLY A 14 8.28 6.77 1.58
CA GLY A 14 6.87 7.15 1.55
C GLY A 14 6.54 8.16 2.62
N GLN A 15 7.12 7.99 3.80
CA GLN A 15 6.92 8.94 4.89
C GLN A 15 7.45 10.31 4.49
N ARG A 16 8.63 10.35 3.90
CA ARG A 16 9.21 11.62 3.46
C ARG A 16 8.35 12.29 2.40
N ALA A 17 7.88 11.49 1.44
CA ALA A 17 7.04 12.03 0.38
C ALA A 17 5.74 12.57 0.95
N TYR A 18 5.17 11.86 1.92
CA TYR A 18 3.92 12.27 2.54
C TYR A 18 4.10 13.56 3.33
N ASP A 19 5.23 13.68 4.01
CA ASP A 19 5.50 14.87 4.83
C ASP A 19 5.88 16.09 4.02
N SER A 20 6.33 15.87 2.79
CA SER A 20 6.77 16.99 1.97
C SER A 20 5.59 17.67 1.31
N THR A 21 5.44 18.96 1.51
CA THR A 21 4.37 19.71 0.89
C THR A 21 4.65 19.97 -0.58
N ASN A 22 5.91 19.77 -0.99
CA ASN A 22 6.29 20.03 -2.38
C ASN A 22 6.60 18.76 -3.14
N SER A 23 6.08 17.63 -2.69
CA SER A 23 6.41 16.36 -3.32
C SER A 23 5.76 16.19 -4.69
N GLY A 24 4.71 16.95 -4.96
CA GLY A 24 4.01 16.81 -6.24
C GLY A 24 3.19 15.55 -6.34
N LEU A 25 2.94 14.88 -5.24
CA LEU A 25 2.17 13.65 -5.28
C LEU A 25 0.70 13.91 -5.58
N PRO A 26 0.09 13.10 -6.45
CA PRO A 26 -1.36 13.19 -6.65
C PRO A 26 -2.10 12.98 -5.34
N ILE A 27 -3.27 13.57 -5.24
CA ILE A 27 -4.07 13.46 -4.04
C ILE A 27 -4.39 12.02 -3.70
N ALA A 28 -4.66 11.20 -4.72
CA ALA A 28 -4.97 9.80 -4.50
C ALA A 28 -3.81 9.07 -3.83
N TYR A 29 -2.59 9.38 -4.22
CA TYR A 29 -1.42 8.76 -3.63
C TYR A 29 -1.25 9.19 -2.19
N ARG A 30 -1.50 10.46 -1.90
CA ARG A 30 -1.39 10.93 -0.53
C ARG A 30 -2.44 10.28 0.36
N ARG A 31 -3.62 10.03 -0.17
CA ARG A 31 -4.67 9.36 0.59
C ARG A 31 -4.23 7.93 0.95
N ILE A 32 -3.61 7.25 -0.01
CA ILE A 32 -3.14 5.90 0.23
C ILE A 32 -2.01 5.92 1.27
N LEU A 33 -1.05 6.83 1.12
CA LEU A 33 0.06 6.91 2.05
C LEU A 33 -0.41 7.18 3.46
N ARG A 34 -1.49 7.93 3.61
CA ARG A 34 -2.03 8.18 4.92
C ARG A 34 -2.62 6.92 5.54
N LEU A 35 -3.29 6.11 4.74
CA LEU A 35 -3.91 4.89 5.24
C LEU A 35 -2.89 3.84 5.63
N VAL A 36 -1.74 3.84 4.98
CA VAL A 36 -0.75 2.79 5.21
C VAL A 36 0.32 3.19 6.22
N GLU A 37 -0.04 4.09 7.10
CA GLU A 37 0.83 4.48 8.21
C GLU A 37 1.18 3.27 9.06
N ARG A 38 0.30 2.28 9.14
CA ARG A 38 0.58 0.99 9.74
C ARG A 38 0.19 -0.08 8.76
N PRO A 39 0.68 -1.31 8.94
CA PRO A 39 0.29 -2.38 8.01
C PRO A 39 -1.22 -2.51 7.94
N ILE A 40 -1.74 -2.55 6.73
CA ILE A 40 -3.16 -2.60 6.50
C ILE A 40 -3.42 -3.51 5.29
N PRO A 41 -4.44 -4.36 5.32
CA PRO A 41 -4.76 -5.21 4.19
C PRO A 41 -5.25 -4.41 3.00
N VAL A 42 -4.96 -4.89 1.81
CA VAL A 42 -5.43 -4.24 0.59
C VAL A 42 -6.95 -4.10 0.60
N ALA A 43 -7.65 -5.09 1.14
CA ALA A 43 -9.10 -5.04 1.20
C ALA A 43 -9.58 -3.83 1.99
N ASP A 44 -8.88 -3.49 3.05
CA ASP A 44 -9.24 -2.32 3.84
C ASP A 44 -8.97 -1.03 3.09
N ILE A 45 -7.87 -0.99 2.33
CA ILE A 45 -7.57 0.18 1.52
C ILE A 45 -8.66 0.37 0.49
N THR A 46 -9.07 -0.70 -0.16
CA THR A 46 -10.12 -0.65 -1.16
C THR A 46 -11.42 -0.16 -0.54
N SER A 47 -11.71 -0.62 0.65
CA SER A 47 -12.92 -0.24 1.36
C SER A 47 -12.91 1.25 1.71
N GLN A 48 -11.77 1.77 2.13
CA GLN A 48 -11.65 3.16 2.50
C GLN A 48 -11.71 4.09 1.29
N LEU A 49 -11.33 3.57 0.13
CA LEU A 49 -11.34 4.34 -1.11
C LEU A 49 -12.41 3.84 -2.06
N ALA A 50 -13.61 3.62 -1.52
CA ALA A 50 -14.68 3.00 -2.27
C ALA A 50 -15.15 3.84 -3.47
N ASP A 51 -14.76 5.09 -3.53
CA ASP A 51 -15.09 5.94 -4.66
C ASP A 51 -14.21 5.64 -5.89
N HIS A 52 -13.26 4.72 -5.76
CA HIS A 52 -12.42 4.31 -6.88
C HIS A 52 -12.57 2.81 -7.08
N SER A 53 -12.32 2.34 -8.30
CA SER A 53 -12.44 0.92 -8.58
C SER A 53 -11.27 0.16 -7.95
N PRO A 54 -11.48 -1.10 -7.58
CA PRO A 54 -10.38 -1.89 -7.04
C PRO A 54 -9.20 -1.99 -7.99
N LYS A 55 -9.47 -2.06 -9.29
CA LYS A 55 -8.40 -2.14 -10.27
C LYS A 55 -7.54 -0.88 -10.24
N GLN A 56 -8.18 0.28 -10.16
CA GLN A 56 -7.45 1.52 -10.12
C GLN A 56 -6.62 1.63 -8.86
N ILE A 57 -7.17 1.20 -7.73
CA ILE A 57 -6.44 1.22 -6.48
C ILE A 57 -5.23 0.31 -6.55
N ASN A 58 -5.40 -0.87 -7.12
CA ASN A 58 -4.28 -1.79 -7.28
C ASN A 58 -3.20 -1.22 -8.18
N ASP A 59 -3.59 -0.53 -9.25
CA ASP A 59 -2.62 0.12 -10.13
C ASP A 59 -1.82 1.17 -9.37
N TRP A 60 -2.48 1.92 -8.53
CA TRP A 60 -1.80 2.94 -7.72
C TRP A 60 -0.87 2.30 -6.70
N LEU A 61 -1.29 1.20 -6.10
CA LEU A 61 -0.43 0.50 -5.15
C LEU A 61 0.81 -0.04 -5.83
N ASP A 62 0.65 -0.57 -7.03
CA ASP A 62 1.81 -1.05 -7.78
C ASP A 62 2.77 0.08 -8.09
N GLU A 63 2.24 1.22 -8.46
CA GLU A 63 3.06 2.36 -8.77
C GLU A 63 3.81 2.84 -7.52
N LEU A 64 3.10 2.93 -6.40
CA LEU A 64 3.73 3.37 -5.17
C LEU A 64 4.81 2.40 -4.71
N GLU A 65 4.59 1.14 -4.95
CA GLU A 65 5.59 0.14 -4.60
C GLU A 65 6.81 0.29 -5.50
N THR A 66 6.59 0.54 -6.77
CA THR A 66 7.68 0.77 -7.72
C THR A 66 8.48 2.00 -7.34
N LEU A 67 7.82 3.00 -6.80
CA LEU A 67 8.49 4.22 -6.35
C LEU A 67 9.13 4.05 -4.98
N CYS A 68 9.01 2.88 -4.40
CA CYS A 68 9.55 2.57 -3.07
C CYS A 68 8.91 3.37 -1.96
N PHE A 69 7.69 3.82 -2.16
CA PHE A 69 6.98 4.58 -1.12
C PHE A 69 6.21 3.68 -0.19
N ILE A 70 5.95 2.44 -0.58
CA ILE A 70 5.27 1.49 0.26
C ILE A 70 5.95 0.14 0.15
N HIS A 71 5.73 -0.69 1.15
CA HIS A 71 6.16 -2.07 1.14
C HIS A 71 4.92 -2.95 1.13
N ALA A 72 5.07 -4.13 0.62
CA ALA A 72 3.99 -5.09 0.58
C ALA A 72 4.49 -6.43 1.04
N SER A 73 3.67 -7.11 1.82
CA SER A 73 4.04 -8.43 2.30
C SER A 73 2.79 -9.29 2.31
N ARG A 74 2.92 -10.53 1.87
CA ARG A 74 1.81 -11.45 1.87
C ARG A 74 1.93 -12.39 3.04
N LEU A 75 0.81 -12.58 3.70
CA LEU A 75 0.76 -13.55 4.78
C LEU A 75 0.30 -14.84 4.16
N ASN A 76 1.19 -15.49 3.42
CA ASN A 76 0.79 -16.69 2.74
C ASN A 76 1.85 -17.75 2.94
N GLU A 77 1.70 -18.84 2.24
CA GLU A 77 2.58 -19.95 2.37
C GLU A 77 4.02 -19.68 2.06
N ALA A 78 4.27 -18.78 1.14
CA ALA A 78 5.61 -18.43 0.77
C ALA A 78 6.37 -17.85 1.93
N ASP A 79 5.71 -17.06 2.74
CA ASP A 79 6.33 -16.50 3.92
C ASP A 79 6.66 -17.59 4.93
N LEU A 80 5.77 -18.52 5.08
CA LEU A 80 6.02 -19.61 6.01
C LEU A 80 7.19 -20.45 5.56
N ARG A 81 7.30 -20.68 4.27
CA ARG A 81 8.41 -21.43 3.74
C ARG A 81 9.71 -20.72 3.95
N HIS A 82 9.68 -19.42 3.81
CA HIS A 82 10.86 -18.63 3.99
C HIS A 82 11.35 -18.68 5.41
N ALA A 83 10.45 -18.75 6.33
CA ALA A 83 10.79 -18.78 7.72
C ALA A 83 11.43 -20.11 8.10
N ALA A 84 11.18 -21.11 7.32
CA ALA A 84 11.79 -22.37 7.57
C ALA A 84 13.19 -22.39 6.99
#